data_22adeebd493a2954c2832c8583a17b2a
#
_entry.id   22adeebd493a2954c2832c8583a17b2a
#
_cell.length_a   1.000
_cell.length_b   1.000
_cell.length_c   1.000
_cell.angle_alpha   90.00
_cell.angle_beta   90.00
_cell.angle_gamma   90.00
#
_symmetry.space_group_name_H-M   'P 1'
#
loop_
_entity.id
_entity.type
_entity.pdbx_description
1 polymer ?
#
loop_
_entity_poly.entity_id
_entity_poly.type
_entity_poly.pdbx_seq_one_letter_code
_entity_poly.pdbx_strand_id
1 'polypeptide(L)'
;FGNAFINIQPIKGLNIRSNFGLDYGNFYKRVLNRSYVSGFMEEGKERTFSQLEQAHWTKWNWANTATYDFEFGKSRFETLAGMEMFSQEDLNFAIKGNNLAIETPEYMWPTLATGGVSGSGSSTGYKLLSFFGKINYAFDNKYLASVTLRRDGSSRFAKDNRWGTFPAFNLGWRLSQESFMEKTRNTISELKLRFGWGQNGNQDINNYAIYDIFDPYYGVTGDFIWNGIWKTSYDIECKGSGQLASGFRRTRLGNKNLKWETTTQTNFGLDFGFFNNSLYGSAEYYIKNTKDILVEPPYAGIKGEGAYQWVNGAAVENKGLEVSVGYRNETKAGLKYDINANIAANRNKITELPTSVINSYGGNGKWDNGLGRPI
;
A
#
# COMPACT_ATOMS: atom_id res chain seq x y z
N PHE A 1 16.05 -14.48 -0.52
CA PHE A 1 15.69 -13.69 -1.71
C PHE A 1 16.53 -14.13 -2.90
N GLY A 2 15.88 -14.35 -4.04
CA GLY A 2 16.53 -14.69 -5.29
C GLY A 2 15.80 -14.07 -6.47
N ASN A 3 16.56 -13.76 -7.53
CA ASN A 3 16.02 -13.24 -8.78
C ASN A 3 16.78 -13.90 -9.95
N ALA A 4 16.03 -14.35 -10.96
CA ALA A 4 16.56 -14.89 -12.19
C ALA A 4 15.84 -14.25 -13.39
N PHE A 5 16.57 -13.95 -14.45
CA PHE A 5 15.97 -13.41 -15.65
C PHE A 5 16.61 -14.00 -16.91
N ILE A 6 15.81 -14.03 -17.96
CA ILE A 6 16.23 -14.33 -19.32
C ILE A 6 15.92 -13.09 -20.16
N ASN A 7 16.90 -12.67 -20.95
CA ASN A 7 16.76 -11.56 -21.88
C ASN A 7 17.15 -12.02 -23.27
N ILE A 8 16.26 -11.85 -24.25
CA ILE A 8 16.44 -12.30 -25.63
C ILE A 8 16.21 -11.11 -26.55
N GLN A 9 17.11 -10.90 -27.48
CA GLN A 9 17.01 -9.90 -28.52
C GLN A 9 16.94 -10.58 -29.90
N PRO A 10 15.75 -11.03 -30.34
CA PRO A 10 15.61 -11.82 -31.57
C PRO A 10 15.86 -11.02 -32.84
N ILE A 11 15.56 -9.72 -32.81
CA ILE A 11 15.83 -8.77 -33.89
C ILE A 11 16.27 -7.43 -33.31
N LYS A 12 16.92 -6.60 -34.11
CA LYS A 12 17.37 -5.26 -33.70
C LYS A 12 16.17 -4.44 -33.22
N GLY A 13 16.28 -3.85 -32.02
CA GLY A 13 15.24 -3.04 -31.40
C GLY A 13 14.21 -3.82 -30.58
N LEU A 14 14.02 -5.14 -30.79
CA LEU A 14 13.09 -5.96 -30.00
C LEU A 14 13.85 -6.66 -28.87
N ASN A 15 13.44 -6.39 -27.63
CA ASN A 15 13.98 -7.02 -26.44
C ASN A 15 12.84 -7.69 -25.65
N ILE A 16 12.95 -8.99 -25.41
CA ILE A 16 11.99 -9.79 -24.65
C ILE A 16 12.67 -10.23 -23.37
N ARG A 17 12.07 -9.89 -22.26
CA ARG A 17 12.60 -10.22 -20.94
C ARG A 17 11.57 -10.96 -20.10
N SER A 18 11.97 -12.08 -19.53
CA SER A 18 11.25 -12.82 -18.50
C SER A 18 12.05 -12.74 -17.20
N ASN A 19 11.46 -12.26 -16.14
CA ASN A 19 12.11 -12.05 -14.84
C ASN A 19 11.25 -12.70 -13.74
N PHE A 20 11.86 -13.60 -12.98
CA PHE A 20 11.25 -14.26 -11.84
C PHE A 20 11.98 -13.91 -10.55
N GLY A 21 11.26 -13.39 -9.58
CA GLY A 21 11.77 -13.07 -8.25
C GLY A 21 11.07 -13.90 -7.19
N LEU A 22 11.83 -14.39 -6.22
CA LEU A 22 11.36 -15.14 -5.07
C LEU A 22 11.93 -14.54 -3.78
N ASP A 23 11.05 -14.23 -2.84
CA ASP A 23 11.40 -13.86 -1.47
C ASP A 23 10.74 -14.87 -0.52
N TYR A 24 11.56 -15.66 0.14
CA TYR A 24 11.16 -16.62 1.13
C TYR A 24 11.83 -16.30 2.45
N GLY A 25 11.05 -16.21 3.51
CA GLY A 25 11.57 -16.03 4.84
C GLY A 25 10.92 -16.96 5.82
N ASN A 26 11.71 -17.38 6.82
CA ASN A 26 11.26 -18.16 7.94
C ASN A 26 11.74 -17.50 9.23
N PHE A 27 10.82 -17.23 10.11
CA PHE A 27 11.07 -16.60 11.39
C PHE A 27 10.71 -17.56 12.50
N TYR A 28 11.63 -17.73 13.44
CA TYR A 28 11.43 -18.51 14.64
C TYR A 28 11.76 -17.64 15.86
N LYS A 29 10.85 -17.62 16.83
CA LYS A 29 11.03 -16.87 18.07
C LYS A 29 10.58 -17.73 19.25
N ARG A 30 11.37 -17.76 20.29
CA ARG A 30 11.03 -18.34 21.56
C ARG A 30 11.00 -17.25 22.63
N VAL A 31 9.88 -17.10 23.32
CA VAL A 31 9.71 -16.16 24.42
C VAL A 31 9.59 -16.95 25.70
N LEU A 32 10.42 -16.64 26.67
CA LEU A 32 10.43 -17.23 28.01
C LEU A 32 10.13 -16.14 29.03
N ASN A 33 9.08 -16.31 29.83
CA ASN A 33 8.77 -15.45 30.95
C ASN A 33 8.93 -16.22 32.26
N ARG A 34 9.81 -15.73 33.09
CA ARG A 34 10.09 -16.35 34.40
C ARG A 34 9.34 -15.63 35.50
N SER A 35 9.16 -16.31 36.63
CA SER A 35 8.70 -15.65 37.85
C SER A 35 9.75 -14.64 38.33
N TYR A 36 9.31 -13.54 38.90
CA TYR A 36 10.16 -12.59 39.57
C TYR A 36 9.46 -12.08 40.82
N VAL A 37 10.27 -11.71 41.80
CA VAL A 37 9.80 -11.09 43.04
C VAL A 37 10.14 -9.62 42.95
N SER A 38 9.12 -8.76 42.88
CA SER A 38 9.34 -7.32 43.04
C SER A 38 9.15 -6.97 44.52
N GLY A 39 9.97 -6.05 45.05
CA GLY A 39 9.99 -5.72 46.48
C GLY A 39 8.67 -5.22 47.09
N PHE A 40 7.61 -5.11 46.29
CA PHE A 40 6.28 -4.65 46.72
C PHE A 40 5.13 -5.65 46.41
N MET A 41 5.32 -6.63 45.55
CA MET A 41 4.33 -7.68 45.24
C MET A 41 5.05 -8.97 44.88
N GLU A 42 4.67 -10.07 45.46
CA GLU A 42 4.98 -11.41 45.00
C GLU A 42 4.20 -11.66 43.72
N GLU A 43 4.77 -11.39 42.57
CA GLU A 43 4.20 -11.84 41.30
C GLU A 43 4.56 -13.32 41.10
N GLY A 44 3.65 -14.18 41.56
CA GLY A 44 3.86 -15.60 41.70
C GLY A 44 4.11 -16.35 40.40
N LYS A 45 4.43 -17.63 40.55
CA LYS A 45 4.69 -18.63 39.47
C LYS A 45 3.56 -18.73 38.45
N GLU A 46 2.38 -18.24 38.74
CA GLU A 46 1.19 -18.29 37.91
C GLU A 46 1.29 -17.50 36.58
N ARG A 47 2.31 -16.64 36.47
CA ARG A 47 2.56 -15.84 35.27
C ARG A 47 3.73 -16.33 34.40
N THR A 48 4.34 -17.46 34.77
CA THR A 48 5.40 -18.02 33.92
C THR A 48 4.82 -18.58 32.64
N PHE A 49 5.50 -18.36 31.52
CA PHE A 49 5.12 -18.98 30.27
C PHE A 49 6.30 -19.22 29.34
N SER A 50 6.13 -20.16 28.46
CA SER A 50 6.96 -20.36 27.28
C SER A 50 6.09 -20.28 26.04
N GLN A 51 6.52 -19.52 25.06
CA GLN A 51 5.85 -19.35 23.79
C GLN A 51 6.81 -19.60 22.63
N LEU A 52 6.41 -20.42 21.71
CA LEU A 52 7.09 -20.60 20.42
C LEU A 52 6.24 -19.98 19.34
N GLU A 53 6.87 -19.11 18.55
CA GLU A 53 6.25 -18.47 17.38
C GLU A 53 7.05 -18.87 16.15
N GLN A 54 6.37 -19.30 15.13
CA GLN A 54 6.96 -19.49 13.80
C GLN A 54 6.10 -18.79 12.77
N ALA A 55 6.76 -18.03 11.92
CA ALA A 55 6.16 -17.39 10.77
C ALA A 55 6.98 -17.71 9.54
N HIS A 56 6.35 -17.99 8.44
CA HIS A 56 7.02 -18.01 7.17
C HIS A 56 6.21 -17.26 6.13
N TRP A 57 6.90 -16.65 5.21
CA TRP A 57 6.29 -15.98 4.06
C TRP A 57 6.95 -16.43 2.78
N THR A 58 6.13 -16.48 1.76
CA THR A 58 6.56 -16.70 0.38
C THR A 58 5.97 -15.62 -0.49
N LYS A 59 6.85 -14.83 -1.11
CA LYS A 59 6.46 -13.83 -2.09
C LYS A 59 7.18 -14.14 -3.39
N TRP A 60 6.45 -14.16 -4.47
CA TRP A 60 7.07 -14.28 -5.78
C TRP A 60 6.42 -13.33 -6.77
N ASN A 61 7.22 -12.88 -7.70
CA ASN A 61 6.78 -12.10 -8.84
C ASN A 61 7.36 -12.67 -10.13
N TRP A 62 6.55 -12.69 -11.17
CA TRP A 62 6.97 -13.09 -12.50
C TRP A 62 6.51 -12.07 -13.50
N ALA A 63 7.47 -11.33 -14.08
CA ALA A 63 7.23 -10.27 -15.04
C ALA A 63 7.79 -10.67 -16.40
N ASN A 64 6.96 -10.56 -17.43
CA ASN A 64 7.31 -10.79 -18.82
C ASN A 64 7.06 -9.52 -19.59
N THR A 65 8.07 -9.00 -20.25
CA THR A 65 7.99 -7.74 -21.00
C THR A 65 8.60 -7.89 -22.39
N ALA A 66 8.01 -7.21 -23.34
CA ALA A 66 8.55 -7.01 -24.68
C ALA A 66 8.66 -5.51 -24.93
N THR A 67 9.86 -5.05 -25.27
CA THR A 67 10.11 -3.66 -25.70
C THR A 67 10.56 -3.66 -27.15
N TYR A 68 10.05 -2.70 -27.92
CA TYR A 68 10.44 -2.52 -29.29
C TYR A 68 10.69 -1.04 -29.58
N ASP A 69 11.94 -0.75 -29.94
CA ASP A 69 12.41 0.60 -30.23
C ASP A 69 12.72 0.69 -31.72
N PHE A 70 12.11 1.67 -32.38
CA PHE A 70 12.33 1.91 -33.79
C PHE A 70 12.21 3.38 -34.16
N GLU A 71 12.89 3.75 -35.25
CA GLU A 71 12.90 5.10 -35.78
C GLU A 71 12.45 5.09 -37.22
N PHE A 72 11.63 6.07 -37.59
CA PHE A 72 11.21 6.31 -38.95
C PHE A 72 11.32 7.81 -39.30
N GLY A 73 12.32 8.17 -40.07
CA GLY A 73 12.64 9.57 -40.36
C GLY A 73 12.95 10.34 -39.06
N LYS A 74 12.13 11.35 -38.76
CA LYS A 74 12.24 12.16 -37.53
C LYS A 74 11.41 11.61 -36.36
N SER A 75 10.73 10.52 -36.57
CA SER A 75 9.86 9.89 -35.57
C SER A 75 10.59 8.76 -34.87
N ARG A 76 10.63 8.81 -33.54
CA ARG A 76 11.14 7.75 -32.68
C ARG A 76 10.02 7.18 -31.82
N PHE A 77 9.92 5.87 -31.79
CA PHE A 77 8.96 5.12 -31.01
C PHE A 77 9.71 4.18 -30.05
N GLU A 78 9.29 4.19 -28.80
CA GLU A 78 9.68 3.21 -27.80
C GLU A 78 8.39 2.56 -27.28
N THR A 79 8.22 1.28 -27.51
CA THR A 79 7.02 0.56 -27.14
C THR A 79 7.32 -0.48 -26.08
N LEU A 80 6.41 -0.70 -25.16
CA LEU A 80 6.47 -1.72 -24.13
C LEU A 80 5.11 -2.41 -24.05
N ALA A 81 5.12 -3.73 -24.00
CA ALA A 81 3.98 -4.53 -23.58
C ALA A 81 4.44 -5.54 -22.53
N GLY A 82 3.61 -5.80 -21.53
CA GLY A 82 4.00 -6.71 -20.47
C GLY A 82 2.83 -7.31 -19.70
N MET A 83 3.18 -8.37 -19.01
CA MET A 83 2.33 -9.08 -18.05
C MET A 83 3.14 -9.33 -16.78
N GLU A 84 2.51 -9.16 -15.63
CA GLU A 84 3.10 -9.42 -14.32
C GLU A 84 2.16 -10.22 -13.46
N MET A 85 2.69 -11.23 -12.80
CA MET A 85 2.02 -12.02 -11.77
C MET A 85 2.73 -11.82 -10.45
N PHE A 86 1.96 -11.62 -9.39
CA PHE A 86 2.47 -11.54 -8.03
C PHE A 86 1.63 -12.40 -7.10
N SER A 87 2.29 -13.10 -6.18
CA SER A 87 1.64 -13.83 -5.10
C SER A 87 2.40 -13.61 -3.80
N GLN A 88 1.66 -13.38 -2.73
CA GLN A 88 2.17 -13.37 -1.37
C GLN A 88 1.31 -14.30 -0.53
N GLU A 89 1.98 -15.13 0.26
CA GLU A 89 1.37 -16.02 1.24
C GLU A 89 2.19 -15.93 2.54
N ASP A 90 1.51 -15.65 3.65
CA ASP A 90 2.08 -15.54 4.99
C ASP A 90 1.38 -16.56 5.89
N LEU A 91 2.13 -17.39 6.59
CA LEU A 91 1.64 -18.33 7.58
C LEU A 91 2.29 -18.06 8.92
N ASN A 92 1.47 -17.94 9.95
CA ASN A 92 1.93 -17.76 11.34
C ASN A 92 1.29 -18.83 12.20
N PHE A 93 2.06 -19.38 13.12
CA PHE A 93 1.52 -20.18 14.21
C PHE A 93 2.32 -19.97 15.50
N ALA A 94 1.65 -20.13 16.62
CA ALA A 94 2.26 -20.03 17.93
C ALA A 94 1.69 -21.11 18.87
N ILE A 95 2.52 -21.58 19.76
CA ILE A 95 2.14 -22.43 20.89
C ILE A 95 2.62 -21.73 22.17
N LYS A 96 1.74 -21.62 23.16
CA LYS A 96 2.03 -21.04 24.45
C LYS A 96 1.61 -21.99 25.57
N GLY A 97 2.52 -22.26 26.49
CA GLY A 97 2.28 -23.00 27.71
C GLY A 97 2.47 -22.12 28.92
N ASN A 98 1.50 -22.12 29.84
CA ASN A 98 1.49 -21.31 31.05
C ASN A 98 1.81 -22.15 32.29
N ASN A 99 2.30 -21.49 33.36
CA ASN A 99 2.63 -22.08 34.65
C ASN A 99 3.69 -23.20 34.52
N LEU A 100 4.94 -22.79 34.34
CA LEU A 100 6.05 -23.70 34.17
C LEU A 100 6.57 -24.16 35.57
N ALA A 101 6.70 -25.46 35.76
CA ALA A 101 7.19 -26.03 36.98
C ALA A 101 8.69 -25.77 37.21
N ILE A 102 9.46 -25.71 36.13
CA ILE A 102 10.91 -25.50 36.09
C ILE A 102 11.21 -24.31 35.20
N GLU A 103 11.94 -23.33 35.71
CA GLU A 103 12.16 -22.05 35.04
C GLU A 103 13.57 -21.90 34.45
N THR A 104 14.25 -23.00 34.18
CA THR A 104 15.53 -22.98 33.45
C THR A 104 15.25 -23.11 31.95
N PRO A 105 15.95 -22.40 31.08
CA PRO A 105 15.62 -22.34 29.61
C PRO A 105 15.54 -23.69 28.95
N GLU A 106 16.29 -24.68 29.42
CA GLU A 106 16.32 -26.03 28.86
C GLU A 106 14.98 -26.76 29.06
N TYR A 107 14.27 -26.47 30.15
CA TYR A 107 13.00 -27.12 30.51
C TYR A 107 11.78 -26.22 30.30
N MET A 108 11.97 -24.96 29.91
CA MET A 108 10.84 -24.05 29.61
C MET A 108 10.26 -24.28 28.22
N TRP A 109 9.73 -25.47 27.96
CA TRP A 109 9.01 -25.78 26.74
C TRP A 109 7.50 -25.67 26.98
N PRO A 110 6.71 -25.18 25.99
CA PRO A 110 5.25 -25.06 26.15
C PRO A 110 4.57 -26.37 26.56
N THR A 111 5.08 -27.49 26.07
CA THR A 111 4.54 -28.85 26.37
C THR A 111 4.80 -29.31 27.81
N LEU A 112 5.69 -28.67 28.55
CA LEU A 112 5.99 -28.94 29.97
C LEU A 112 5.22 -28.01 30.91
N ALA A 113 4.31 -27.20 30.40
CA ALA A 113 3.48 -26.30 31.17
C ALA A 113 2.42 -27.06 31.98
N THR A 114 2.20 -26.67 33.24
CA THR A 114 1.19 -27.24 34.11
C THR A 114 -0.14 -26.51 34.09
N GLY A 115 -0.15 -25.25 33.64
CA GLY A 115 -1.34 -24.40 33.53
C GLY A 115 -2.07 -24.48 32.19
N GLY A 116 -1.72 -25.45 31.37
CA GLY A 116 -2.33 -25.67 30.06
C GLY A 116 -1.53 -25.10 28.90
N VAL A 117 -1.77 -25.69 27.73
CA VAL A 117 -1.15 -25.29 26.45
C VAL A 117 -2.21 -24.77 25.51
N SER A 118 -1.96 -23.63 24.92
CA SER A 118 -2.81 -23.04 23.88
C SER A 118 -2.04 -22.87 22.58
N GLY A 119 -2.75 -22.99 21.46
CA GLY A 119 -2.19 -22.79 20.13
C GLY A 119 -3.01 -21.77 19.34
N SER A 120 -2.34 -21.05 18.47
CA SER A 120 -2.96 -20.15 17.49
C SER A 120 -2.28 -20.30 16.14
N GLY A 121 -3.02 -20.05 15.08
CA GLY A 121 -2.46 -20.05 13.72
C GLY A 121 -3.31 -19.22 12.79
N SER A 122 -2.66 -18.62 11.82
CA SER A 122 -3.33 -17.86 10.76
C SER A 122 -2.57 -17.97 9.46
N SER A 123 -3.31 -17.96 8.36
CA SER A 123 -2.74 -17.83 7.03
C SER A 123 -3.42 -16.69 6.31
N THR A 124 -2.63 -15.87 5.62
CA THR A 124 -3.13 -14.77 4.82
C THR A 124 -2.34 -14.64 3.53
N GLY A 125 -2.98 -14.11 2.49
CA GLY A 125 -2.28 -13.92 1.21
C GLY A 125 -3.16 -13.25 0.18
N TYR A 126 -2.52 -12.76 -0.89
CA TYR A 126 -3.21 -12.20 -2.05
C TYR A 126 -2.40 -12.41 -3.33
N LYS A 127 -3.10 -12.31 -4.45
CA LYS A 127 -2.53 -12.49 -5.79
C LYS A 127 -2.92 -11.32 -6.67
N LEU A 128 -1.98 -10.91 -7.52
CA LEU A 128 -2.18 -9.89 -8.55
C LEU A 128 -1.86 -10.47 -9.92
N LEU A 129 -2.61 -10.06 -10.91
CA LEU A 129 -2.34 -10.28 -12.32
C LEU A 129 -2.50 -8.95 -13.05
N SER A 130 -1.47 -8.51 -13.73
CA SER A 130 -1.39 -7.22 -14.39
C SER A 130 -1.02 -7.38 -15.85
N PHE A 131 -1.69 -6.61 -16.71
CA PHE A 131 -1.34 -6.41 -18.11
C PHE A 131 -1.08 -4.92 -18.33
N PHE A 132 -0.02 -4.59 -19.02
CA PHE A 132 0.32 -3.19 -19.26
C PHE A 132 0.98 -2.99 -20.61
N GLY A 133 0.76 -1.80 -21.16
CA GLY A 133 1.38 -1.34 -22.38
C GLY A 133 1.71 0.15 -22.31
N LYS A 134 2.80 0.53 -22.94
CA LYS A 134 3.25 1.91 -23.03
C LYS A 134 3.82 2.19 -24.42
N ILE A 135 3.53 3.36 -24.94
CA ILE A 135 4.12 3.89 -26.17
C ILE A 135 4.66 5.28 -25.86
N ASN A 136 5.96 5.48 -26.06
CA ASN A 136 6.59 6.78 -26.10
C ASN A 136 6.83 7.16 -27.55
N TYR A 137 6.48 8.37 -27.90
CA TYR A 137 6.68 8.95 -29.21
C TYR A 137 7.43 10.26 -29.12
N ALA A 138 8.42 10.42 -29.95
CA ALA A 138 9.15 11.68 -30.11
C ALA A 138 9.24 12.03 -31.59
N PHE A 139 8.81 13.24 -31.94
CA PHE A 139 8.96 13.78 -33.28
C PHE A 139 9.96 14.95 -33.28
N ASP A 140 10.98 14.82 -34.14
CA ASP A 140 12.08 15.80 -34.29
C ASP A 140 12.71 16.24 -32.96
N ASN A 141 12.60 15.40 -31.94
CA ASN A 141 13.02 15.67 -30.55
C ASN A 141 12.34 16.89 -29.91
N LYS A 142 11.28 17.42 -30.56
CA LYS A 142 10.52 18.61 -30.15
C LYS A 142 9.20 18.27 -29.50
N TYR A 143 8.43 17.38 -30.14
CA TYR A 143 7.11 16.96 -29.67
C TYR A 143 7.21 15.58 -29.08
N LEU A 144 6.85 15.48 -27.81
CA LEU A 144 6.95 14.26 -27.04
C LEU A 144 5.54 13.84 -26.60
N ALA A 145 5.19 12.58 -26.77
CA ALA A 145 3.95 12.02 -26.29
C ALA A 145 4.20 10.65 -25.65
N SER A 146 3.47 10.33 -24.60
CA SER A 146 3.49 9.02 -23.99
C SER A 146 2.07 8.59 -23.63
N VAL A 147 1.71 7.36 -23.95
CA VAL A 147 0.44 6.74 -23.55
C VAL A 147 0.76 5.46 -22.82
N THR A 148 0.12 5.26 -21.68
CA THR A 148 0.22 4.05 -20.87
C THR A 148 -1.18 3.53 -20.58
N LEU A 149 -1.38 2.24 -20.68
CA LEU A 149 -2.57 1.55 -20.20
C LEU A 149 -2.15 0.38 -19.34
N ARG A 150 -2.69 0.34 -18.12
CA ARG A 150 -2.49 -0.77 -17.17
C ARG A 150 -3.82 -1.33 -16.73
N ARG A 151 -3.93 -2.64 -16.70
CA ARG A 151 -5.09 -3.36 -16.17
C ARG A 151 -4.64 -4.37 -15.15
N ASP A 152 -5.11 -4.20 -13.91
CA ASP A 152 -4.71 -4.98 -12.76
C ASP A 152 -5.90 -5.74 -12.18
N GLY A 153 -5.71 -7.03 -11.90
CA GLY A 153 -6.69 -7.88 -11.24
C GLY A 153 -6.18 -8.33 -9.88
N SER A 154 -6.96 -8.09 -8.81
CA SER A 154 -6.60 -8.43 -7.44
C SER A 154 -7.54 -9.47 -6.84
N SER A 155 -6.97 -10.45 -6.13
CA SER A 155 -7.75 -11.42 -5.36
C SER A 155 -8.44 -10.83 -4.11
N ARG A 156 -8.10 -9.61 -3.72
CA ARG A 156 -8.73 -8.91 -2.59
C ARG A 156 -10.16 -8.45 -2.89
N PHE A 157 -10.51 -8.34 -4.17
CA PHE A 157 -11.84 -7.94 -4.62
C PHE A 157 -12.65 -9.13 -5.17
N ALA A 158 -13.97 -9.02 -5.07
CA ALA A 158 -14.90 -9.99 -5.65
C ALA A 158 -14.80 -10.01 -7.18
N LYS A 159 -15.32 -11.07 -7.80
CA LYS A 159 -15.17 -11.33 -9.24
C LYS A 159 -15.54 -10.12 -10.11
N ASP A 160 -16.62 -9.43 -9.77
CA ASP A 160 -17.17 -8.34 -10.59
C ASP A 160 -16.35 -7.04 -10.48
N ASN A 161 -15.65 -6.82 -9.35
CA ASN A 161 -14.85 -5.63 -9.09
C ASN A 161 -13.34 -5.90 -9.06
N ARG A 162 -12.94 -7.10 -9.46
CA ARG A 162 -11.55 -7.56 -9.39
C ARG A 162 -10.60 -6.75 -10.23
N TRP A 163 -11.05 -6.28 -11.40
CA TRP A 163 -10.23 -5.64 -12.39
C TRP A 163 -10.35 -4.12 -12.36
N GLY A 164 -9.21 -3.45 -12.20
CA GLY A 164 -9.06 -2.00 -12.40
C GLY A 164 -8.32 -1.72 -13.71
N THR A 165 -8.67 -0.64 -14.38
CA THR A 165 -8.01 -0.18 -15.62
C THR A 165 -7.55 1.26 -15.43
N PHE A 166 -6.27 1.51 -15.63
CA PHE A 166 -5.58 2.75 -15.29
C PHE A 166 -4.87 3.32 -16.52
N PRO A 167 -5.52 4.21 -17.26
CA PRO A 167 -4.90 4.93 -18.37
C PRO A 167 -4.07 6.11 -17.89
N ALA A 168 -3.01 6.45 -18.65
CA ALA A 168 -2.25 7.68 -18.46
C ALA A 168 -1.71 8.17 -19.78
N PHE A 169 -1.59 9.49 -19.94
CA PHE A 169 -0.90 10.10 -21.07
C PHE A 169 -0.12 11.34 -20.63
N ASN A 170 0.99 11.60 -21.34
CA ASN A 170 1.82 12.75 -21.12
C ASN A 170 2.18 13.39 -22.47
N LEU A 171 2.23 14.71 -22.49
CA LEU A 171 2.65 15.52 -23.61
C LEU A 171 3.79 16.42 -23.21
N GLY A 172 4.75 16.59 -24.10
CA GLY A 172 5.87 17.51 -23.91
C GLY A 172 6.17 18.27 -25.18
N TRP A 173 6.37 19.57 -25.07
CA TRP A 173 6.75 20.41 -26.19
C TRP A 173 8.02 21.19 -25.83
N ARG A 174 9.12 20.92 -26.55
CA ARG A 174 10.39 21.62 -26.41
C ARG A 174 10.37 22.88 -27.27
N LEU A 175 9.81 23.94 -26.73
CA LEU A 175 9.72 25.26 -27.38
C LEU A 175 11.08 25.78 -27.81
N SER A 176 12.11 25.60 -26.98
CA SER A 176 13.48 26.04 -27.27
C SER A 176 14.10 25.43 -28.54
N GLN A 177 13.52 24.32 -29.06
CA GLN A 177 13.98 23.67 -30.27
C GLN A 177 13.24 24.16 -31.53
N GLU A 178 12.26 25.06 -31.38
CA GLU A 178 11.53 25.60 -32.51
C GLU A 178 12.36 26.65 -33.28
N SER A 179 12.10 26.76 -34.57
CA SER A 179 12.83 27.69 -35.44
C SER A 179 12.64 29.17 -35.07
N PHE A 180 11.45 29.51 -34.56
CA PHE A 180 11.16 30.87 -34.10
C PHE A 180 11.93 31.26 -32.82
N MET A 181 12.42 30.27 -32.04
CA MET A 181 13.24 30.48 -30.84
C MET A 181 14.74 30.52 -31.12
N GLU A 182 15.17 30.31 -32.36
CA GLU A 182 16.59 30.16 -32.70
C GLU A 182 17.42 31.41 -32.29
N LYS A 183 16.86 32.61 -32.46
CA LYS A 183 17.52 33.85 -32.08
C LYS A 183 17.70 34.04 -30.57
N THR A 184 16.91 33.35 -29.77
CA THR A 184 16.92 33.43 -28.30
C THR A 184 17.74 32.37 -27.62
N ARG A 185 18.30 31.38 -28.35
CA ARG A 185 19.05 30.22 -27.80
C ARG A 185 20.21 30.62 -26.89
N ASN A 186 20.87 31.75 -27.15
CA ASN A 186 21.95 32.21 -26.29
C ASN A 186 21.47 32.63 -24.89
N THR A 187 20.21 33.03 -24.77
CA THR A 187 19.60 33.46 -23.50
C THR A 187 18.72 32.35 -22.93
N ILE A 188 17.85 31.76 -23.77
CA ILE A 188 16.91 30.68 -23.38
C ILE A 188 17.47 29.36 -23.95
N SER A 189 18.17 28.62 -23.11
CA SER A 189 18.83 27.36 -23.50
C SER A 189 17.85 26.21 -23.52
N GLU A 190 16.88 26.21 -22.60
CA GLU A 190 15.82 25.21 -22.51
C GLU A 190 14.49 25.88 -22.16
N LEU A 191 13.45 25.52 -22.85
CA LEU A 191 12.07 25.88 -22.55
C LEU A 191 11.18 24.73 -23.02
N LYS A 192 10.56 24.01 -22.04
CA LYS A 192 9.73 22.86 -22.32
C LYS A 192 8.43 22.94 -21.52
N LEU A 193 7.31 22.84 -22.22
CA LEU A 193 6.01 22.66 -21.61
C LEU A 193 5.69 21.18 -21.45
N ARG A 194 5.10 20.83 -20.33
CA ARG A 194 4.66 19.48 -20.00
C ARG A 194 3.19 19.48 -19.57
N PHE A 195 2.48 18.49 -20.03
CA PHE A 195 1.14 18.16 -19.58
C PHE A 195 1.08 16.68 -19.30
N GLY A 196 0.52 16.28 -18.16
CA GLY A 196 0.33 14.90 -17.77
C GLY A 196 -1.06 14.69 -17.18
N TRP A 197 -1.68 13.59 -17.55
CA TRP A 197 -2.90 13.09 -16.95
C TRP A 197 -2.81 11.59 -16.79
N GLY A 198 -3.26 11.08 -15.65
CA GLY A 198 -3.26 9.64 -15.44
C GLY A 198 -4.08 9.20 -14.24
N GLN A 199 -4.39 7.91 -14.23
CA GLN A 199 -5.07 7.23 -13.14
C GLN A 199 -4.20 6.15 -12.55
N ASN A 200 -4.24 6.01 -11.21
CA ASN A 200 -3.64 4.92 -10.46
C ASN A 200 -4.68 4.27 -9.56
N GLY A 201 -4.59 2.95 -9.42
CA GLY A 201 -5.40 2.18 -8.50
C GLY A 201 -4.67 1.89 -7.19
N ASN A 202 -5.43 1.86 -6.10
CA ASN A 202 -4.98 1.33 -4.82
C ASN A 202 -5.93 0.21 -4.38
N GLN A 203 -5.37 -0.87 -3.82
CA GLN A 203 -6.07 -2.05 -3.33
C GLN A 203 -5.73 -2.37 -1.88
N ASP A 204 -5.16 -1.44 -1.15
CA ASP A 204 -4.64 -1.73 0.19
C ASP A 204 -5.75 -1.87 1.22
N ILE A 205 -6.29 -3.08 1.28
CA ILE A 205 -7.30 -3.55 2.24
C ILE A 205 -6.89 -4.92 2.78
N ASN A 206 -7.60 -5.36 3.80
CA ASN A 206 -7.43 -6.71 4.31
C ASN A 206 -7.70 -7.77 3.20
N ASN A 207 -6.86 -8.80 3.14
CA ASN A 207 -6.90 -9.83 2.08
C ASN A 207 -8.25 -10.55 1.94
N TYR A 208 -9.06 -10.58 3.00
CA TYR A 208 -10.35 -11.27 3.06
C TYR A 208 -11.49 -10.32 3.38
N ALA A 209 -11.36 -9.01 3.06
CA ALA A 209 -12.36 -7.99 3.34
C ALA A 209 -13.74 -8.24 2.69
N ILE A 210 -13.79 -9.07 1.65
CA ILE A 210 -15.03 -9.46 0.95
C ILE A 210 -15.81 -10.58 1.65
N TYR A 211 -15.24 -11.22 2.69
CA TYR A 211 -15.85 -12.35 3.40
C TYR A 211 -16.23 -11.99 4.83
N ASP A 212 -17.35 -12.55 5.30
CA ASP A 212 -17.65 -12.58 6.72
C ASP A 212 -16.65 -13.48 7.44
N ILE A 213 -16.15 -13.03 8.59
CA ILE A 213 -15.29 -13.83 9.46
C ILE A 213 -15.98 -14.03 10.78
N PHE A 214 -15.97 -15.30 11.23
CA PHE A 214 -16.54 -15.72 12.50
C PHE A 214 -15.43 -16.34 13.34
N ASP A 215 -15.33 -15.88 14.58
CA ASP A 215 -14.43 -16.49 15.56
C ASP A 215 -15.25 -17.37 16.52
N PRO A 216 -14.76 -18.57 16.85
CA PRO A 216 -15.39 -19.38 17.89
C PRO A 216 -15.21 -18.69 19.24
N TYR A 217 -16.24 -18.74 20.07
CA TYR A 217 -16.20 -18.18 21.40
C TYR A 217 -16.33 -19.27 22.45
N TYR A 218 -15.25 -19.54 23.16
CA TYR A 218 -15.16 -20.63 24.14
C TYR A 218 -15.53 -20.19 25.58
N GLY A 219 -16.03 -18.98 25.75
CA GLY A 219 -16.23 -18.39 27.07
C GLY A 219 -14.88 -17.93 27.68
N VAL A 220 -14.94 -17.06 28.66
CA VAL A 220 -13.78 -16.62 29.42
C VAL A 220 -13.83 -17.21 30.82
N THR A 221 -12.85 -18.04 31.16
CA THR A 221 -12.59 -18.44 32.53
C THR A 221 -11.89 -17.27 33.23
N GLY A 222 -12.61 -16.53 34.06
CA GLY A 222 -12.02 -15.46 34.83
C GLY A 222 -12.98 -14.99 35.91
N ASP A 223 -12.45 -14.77 37.09
CA ASP A 223 -13.19 -14.47 38.33
C ASP A 223 -13.84 -13.09 38.39
N PHE A 224 -13.79 -12.31 37.31
CA PHE A 224 -14.40 -10.98 37.28
C PHE A 224 -15.78 -10.99 36.63
N ILE A 225 -16.76 -10.50 37.31
CA ILE A 225 -18.16 -10.31 36.90
C ILE A 225 -18.30 -9.61 35.54
N TRP A 226 -17.38 -8.74 35.17
CA TRP A 226 -17.34 -8.07 33.87
C TRP A 226 -17.10 -9.00 32.68
N ASN A 227 -16.38 -10.10 32.88
CA ASN A 227 -16.16 -11.11 31.84
C ASN A 227 -17.40 -12.00 31.59
N GLY A 228 -18.32 -12.07 32.55
CA GLY A 228 -19.57 -12.84 32.44
C GLY A 228 -20.61 -12.21 31.52
N ILE A 229 -20.53 -10.89 31.32
CA ILE A 229 -21.50 -10.15 30.47
C ILE A 229 -21.31 -10.43 28.97
N TRP A 230 -20.12 -10.87 28.58
CA TRP A 230 -19.76 -11.11 27.18
C TRP A 230 -19.85 -12.57 26.75
N LYS A 231 -20.36 -13.44 27.64
CA LYS A 231 -20.57 -14.85 27.31
C LYS A 231 -21.78 -14.99 26.40
N THR A 232 -21.66 -15.86 25.40
CA THR A 232 -22.82 -16.15 24.55
C THR A 232 -23.87 -16.87 25.37
N SER A 233 -25.14 -16.67 25.05
CA SER A 233 -26.30 -17.27 25.74
C SER A 233 -26.33 -18.83 25.71
N TYR A 234 -25.38 -19.45 25.07
CA TYR A 234 -25.26 -20.91 24.96
C TYR A 234 -24.36 -21.54 26.03
N ASP A 235 -23.55 -20.77 26.76
CA ASP A 235 -22.81 -21.28 27.92
C ASP A 235 -23.66 -21.17 29.18
N ILE A 236 -24.62 -22.07 29.31
CA ILE A 236 -25.61 -22.10 30.40
C ILE A 236 -24.94 -22.23 31.79
N GLU A 237 -23.81 -22.87 31.88
CA GLU A 237 -23.09 -23.09 33.14
C GLU A 237 -22.03 -22.02 33.45
N CYS A 238 -21.72 -21.15 32.52
CA CYS A 238 -20.66 -20.12 32.67
C CYS A 238 -19.31 -20.68 33.13
N LYS A 239 -19.07 -21.96 32.98
CA LYS A 239 -17.87 -22.64 33.51
C LYS A 239 -16.71 -22.64 32.54
N GLY A 240 -16.94 -22.23 31.26
CA GLY A 240 -15.92 -22.07 30.25
C GLY A 240 -14.86 -23.17 30.27
N SER A 241 -15.29 -24.43 30.19
CA SER A 241 -14.35 -25.58 30.28
C SER A 241 -13.37 -25.66 29.10
N GLY A 242 -13.52 -24.79 28.11
CA GLY A 242 -12.65 -24.74 26.93
C GLY A 242 -12.80 -25.92 25.96
N GLN A 243 -13.76 -26.82 26.21
CA GLN A 243 -13.90 -28.06 25.42
C GLN A 243 -14.89 -27.92 24.26
N LEU A 244 -15.86 -27.03 24.35
CA LEU A 244 -16.83 -26.79 23.28
C LEU A 244 -16.96 -25.29 23.05
N ALA A 245 -16.98 -24.89 21.78
CA ALA A 245 -17.31 -23.52 21.42
C ALA A 245 -18.76 -23.23 21.83
N SER A 246 -18.97 -22.26 22.71
CA SER A 246 -20.30 -21.86 23.16
C SER A 246 -21.10 -21.11 22.07
N GLY A 247 -20.45 -20.71 21.00
CA GLY A 247 -21.02 -20.06 19.82
C GLY A 247 -19.98 -19.48 18.90
N PHE A 248 -20.44 -18.81 17.88
CA PHE A 248 -19.60 -18.08 16.93
C PHE A 248 -19.98 -16.61 16.96
N ARG A 249 -19.00 -15.73 17.05
CA ARG A 249 -19.18 -14.30 16.93
C ARG A 249 -18.62 -13.83 15.60
N ARG A 250 -19.44 -13.08 14.85
CA ARG A 250 -18.95 -12.43 13.64
C ARG A 250 -18.03 -11.29 14.02
N THR A 251 -16.77 -11.37 13.62
CA THR A 251 -15.71 -10.37 13.89
C THR A 251 -15.46 -9.44 12.72
N ARG A 252 -15.90 -9.84 11.52
CA ARG A 252 -15.87 -8.99 10.34
C ARG A 252 -17.09 -9.23 9.46
N LEU A 253 -17.68 -8.13 9.00
CA LEU A 253 -18.70 -8.14 7.96
C LEU A 253 -18.03 -7.99 6.59
N GLY A 254 -18.20 -8.97 5.72
CA GLY A 254 -17.68 -8.95 4.37
C GLY A 254 -18.39 -7.93 3.49
N ASN A 255 -17.67 -7.40 2.50
CA ASN A 255 -18.27 -6.51 1.51
C ASN A 255 -17.82 -6.90 0.09
N LYS A 256 -18.70 -7.60 -0.64
CA LYS A 256 -18.43 -8.02 -2.03
C LYS A 256 -18.46 -6.87 -3.04
N ASN A 257 -18.95 -5.69 -2.65
CA ASN A 257 -19.04 -4.51 -3.50
C ASN A 257 -17.74 -3.67 -3.48
N LEU A 258 -16.75 -4.06 -2.68
CA LEU A 258 -15.46 -3.38 -2.65
C LEU A 258 -14.81 -3.35 -4.04
N LYS A 259 -14.32 -2.17 -4.39
CA LYS A 259 -13.64 -1.90 -5.66
C LYS A 259 -12.35 -1.12 -5.43
N TRP A 260 -11.56 -0.97 -6.48
CA TRP A 260 -10.33 -0.21 -6.48
C TRP A 260 -10.57 1.24 -6.06
N GLU A 261 -9.78 1.74 -5.13
CA GLU A 261 -9.59 3.17 -4.92
C GLU A 261 -8.87 3.75 -6.13
N THR A 262 -9.33 4.86 -6.66
CA THR A 262 -8.78 5.47 -7.88
C THR A 262 -8.27 6.88 -7.61
N THR A 263 -7.01 7.11 -7.91
CA THR A 263 -6.41 8.44 -7.92
C THR A 263 -6.24 8.92 -9.35
N THR A 264 -6.86 10.05 -9.68
CA THR A 264 -6.67 10.75 -10.94
C THR A 264 -5.81 11.97 -10.70
N GLN A 265 -4.71 12.11 -11.45
CA GLN A 265 -3.80 13.24 -11.36
C GLN A 265 -3.66 13.95 -12.68
N THR A 266 -3.67 15.29 -12.63
CA THR A 266 -3.41 16.18 -13.76
C THR A 266 -2.27 17.12 -13.39
N ASN A 267 -1.25 17.20 -14.26
CA ASN A 267 -0.05 18.00 -14.05
C ASN A 267 0.17 18.96 -15.22
N PHE A 268 0.54 20.18 -14.90
CA PHE A 268 1.06 21.18 -15.85
C PHE A 268 2.45 21.55 -15.40
N GLY A 269 3.43 21.40 -16.27
CA GLY A 269 4.83 21.64 -15.95
C GLY A 269 5.52 22.54 -16.97
N LEU A 270 6.43 23.33 -16.49
CA LEU A 270 7.36 24.16 -17.27
C LEU A 270 8.78 23.85 -16.82
N ASP A 271 9.64 23.42 -17.74
CA ASP A 271 11.07 23.31 -17.53
C ASP A 271 11.77 24.46 -18.26
N PHE A 272 12.70 25.12 -17.60
CA PHE A 272 13.41 26.27 -18.17
C PHE A 272 14.90 26.24 -17.87
N GLY A 273 15.68 26.77 -18.80
CA GLY A 273 17.11 26.96 -18.66
C GLY A 273 17.54 28.22 -19.38
N PHE A 274 18.35 29.05 -18.73
CA PHE A 274 18.86 30.31 -19.25
C PHE A 274 20.39 30.30 -19.21
N PHE A 275 21.01 31.10 -20.13
CA PHE A 275 22.45 31.32 -20.16
C PHE A 275 23.26 30.04 -20.17
N ASN A 276 23.04 29.18 -21.19
CA ASN A 276 23.65 27.85 -21.31
C ASN A 276 23.37 26.94 -20.10
N ASN A 277 22.12 27.03 -19.57
CA ASN A 277 21.70 26.31 -18.37
C ASN A 277 22.49 26.67 -17.10
N SER A 278 23.06 27.88 -17.02
CA SER A 278 23.61 28.40 -15.76
C SER A 278 22.51 28.65 -14.75
N LEU A 279 21.38 29.21 -15.17
CA LEU A 279 20.15 29.29 -14.39
C LEU A 279 19.15 28.30 -14.98
N TYR A 280 18.67 27.36 -14.18
CA TYR A 280 17.74 26.33 -14.62
C TYR A 280 16.69 26.03 -13.55
N GLY A 281 15.60 25.41 -13.95
CA GLY A 281 14.57 25.05 -12.99
C GLY A 281 13.33 24.44 -13.62
N SER A 282 12.38 24.18 -12.76
CA SER A 282 11.05 23.72 -13.15
C SER A 282 9.97 24.33 -12.26
N ALA A 283 8.79 24.52 -12.84
CA ALA A 283 7.58 24.85 -12.10
C ALA A 283 6.50 23.83 -12.48
N GLU A 284 5.83 23.27 -11.50
CA GLU A 284 4.77 22.29 -11.71
C GLU A 284 3.55 22.60 -10.86
N TYR A 285 2.38 22.61 -11.50
CA TYR A 285 1.09 22.69 -10.84
C TYR A 285 0.36 21.39 -11.03
N TYR A 286 -0.14 20.81 -9.93
CA TYR A 286 -0.86 19.55 -9.97
C TYR A 286 -2.22 19.61 -9.27
N ILE A 287 -3.13 18.77 -9.76
CA ILE A 287 -4.42 18.47 -9.15
C ILE A 287 -4.51 16.94 -9.05
N LYS A 288 -4.67 16.42 -7.84
CA LYS A 288 -4.78 15.00 -7.55
C LYS A 288 -6.10 14.74 -6.83
N ASN A 289 -6.99 13.97 -7.44
CA ASN A 289 -8.28 13.58 -6.90
C ASN A 289 -8.27 12.08 -6.63
N THR A 290 -8.39 11.70 -5.36
CA THR A 290 -8.56 10.30 -4.95
C THR A 290 -10.02 10.07 -4.62
N LYS A 291 -10.62 9.08 -5.25
CA LYS A 291 -12.03 8.68 -5.08
C LYS A 291 -12.15 7.23 -4.66
N ASP A 292 -13.31 6.88 -4.13
CA ASP A 292 -13.60 5.52 -3.66
C ASP A 292 -12.58 5.02 -2.65
N ILE A 293 -12.05 5.92 -1.80
CA ILE A 293 -11.06 5.60 -0.79
C ILE A 293 -11.56 4.45 0.08
N LEU A 294 -10.69 3.49 0.27
CA LEU A 294 -10.97 2.30 1.07
C LEU A 294 -10.80 2.65 2.55
N VAL A 295 -11.90 2.57 3.31
CA VAL A 295 -11.94 2.91 4.73
C VAL A 295 -12.64 1.82 5.53
N GLU A 296 -12.26 1.65 6.79
CA GLU A 296 -12.92 0.77 7.75
C GLU A 296 -13.49 1.64 8.88
N PRO A 297 -14.74 2.14 8.73
CA PRO A 297 -15.35 3.02 9.72
C PRO A 297 -15.54 2.31 11.06
N PRO A 298 -15.37 3.02 12.19
CA PRO A 298 -15.65 2.45 13.50
C PRO A 298 -17.10 2.02 13.61
N TYR A 299 -17.31 0.85 14.17
CA TYR A 299 -18.64 0.29 14.37
C TYR A 299 -19.30 0.85 15.64
N ALA A 300 -20.52 1.35 15.50
CA ALA A 300 -21.32 1.80 16.65
C ALA A 300 -21.94 0.57 17.35
N GLY A 301 -21.47 0.24 18.56
CA GLY A 301 -21.91 -0.94 19.33
C GLY A 301 -23.41 -1.01 19.62
N ILE A 302 -24.13 0.13 19.56
CA ILE A 302 -25.60 0.17 19.72
C ILE A 302 -26.39 -0.53 18.60
N LYS A 303 -25.72 -0.88 17.50
CA LYS A 303 -26.35 -1.58 16.37
C LYS A 303 -26.44 -3.10 16.56
N GLY A 304 -26.07 -3.62 17.73
CA GLY A 304 -26.10 -5.05 18.04
C GLY A 304 -24.85 -5.78 17.55
N GLU A 305 -25.01 -7.05 17.13
CA GLU A 305 -23.92 -7.84 16.57
C GLU A 305 -23.34 -7.15 15.33
N GLY A 306 -22.22 -6.51 15.51
CA GLY A 306 -21.56 -5.78 14.47
C GLY A 306 -20.11 -6.19 14.35
N ALA A 307 -19.62 -6.00 13.18
CA ALA A 307 -18.23 -6.18 12.90
C ALA A 307 -17.77 -5.01 12.05
N TYR A 308 -16.50 -4.72 12.10
CA TYR A 308 -15.88 -3.77 11.19
C TYR A 308 -16.12 -4.21 9.75
N GLN A 309 -16.37 -3.25 8.88
CA GLN A 309 -16.62 -3.48 7.47
C GLN A 309 -15.86 -2.48 6.63
N TRP A 310 -15.07 -2.98 5.70
CA TRP A 310 -14.46 -2.14 4.69
C TRP A 310 -15.51 -1.60 3.71
N VAL A 311 -15.42 -0.32 3.40
CA VAL A 311 -16.28 0.35 2.42
C VAL A 311 -15.46 1.29 1.52
N ASN A 312 -15.93 1.49 0.30
CA ASN A 312 -15.47 2.59 -0.54
C ASN A 312 -16.39 3.80 -0.29
N GLY A 313 -15.83 5.01 -0.33
CA GLY A 313 -16.74 6.13 -0.31
C GLY A 313 -16.17 7.47 0.14
N ALA A 314 -14.94 7.54 0.63
CA ALA A 314 -14.31 8.82 0.86
C ALA A 314 -13.66 9.35 -0.43
N ALA A 315 -13.58 10.66 -0.56
CA ALA A 315 -12.82 11.31 -1.62
C ALA A 315 -12.03 12.51 -1.10
N VAL A 316 -10.84 12.71 -1.67
CA VAL A 316 -9.91 13.76 -1.29
C VAL A 316 -9.31 14.43 -2.53
N GLU A 317 -9.28 15.76 -2.51
CA GLU A 317 -8.57 16.58 -3.49
C GLU A 317 -7.27 17.10 -2.86
N ASN A 318 -6.18 16.95 -3.59
CA ASN A 318 -4.89 17.60 -3.31
C ASN A 318 -4.50 18.44 -4.52
N LYS A 319 -4.08 19.67 -4.29
CA LYS A 319 -3.53 20.51 -5.33
C LYS A 319 -2.37 21.33 -4.79
N GLY A 320 -1.39 21.53 -5.64
CA GLY A 320 -0.20 22.24 -5.21
C GLY A 320 0.62 22.79 -6.36
N LEU A 321 1.53 23.65 -5.97
CA LEU A 321 2.55 24.24 -6.82
C LEU A 321 3.91 23.86 -6.27
N GLU A 322 4.79 23.37 -7.15
CA GLU A 322 6.17 23.05 -6.84
C GLU A 322 7.08 23.84 -7.78
N VAL A 323 8.08 24.51 -7.22
CA VAL A 323 9.06 25.28 -7.98
C VAL A 323 10.46 24.89 -7.52
N SER A 324 11.31 24.56 -8.48
CA SER A 324 12.72 24.29 -8.26
C SER A 324 13.54 25.24 -9.13
N VAL A 325 14.55 25.88 -8.56
CA VAL A 325 15.48 26.78 -9.27
C VAL A 325 16.90 26.42 -8.87
N GLY A 326 17.76 26.26 -9.85
CA GLY A 326 19.17 25.98 -9.67
C GLY A 326 20.02 27.00 -10.41
N TYR A 327 21.14 27.37 -9.81
CA TYR A 327 22.16 28.21 -10.44
C TYR A 327 23.50 27.54 -10.32
N ARG A 328 24.13 27.28 -11.49
CA ARG A 328 25.47 26.71 -11.58
C ARG A 328 26.39 27.57 -12.40
N ASN A 329 27.63 27.70 -11.95
CA ASN A 329 28.63 28.43 -12.68
C ASN A 329 30.05 27.92 -12.30
N GLU A 330 31.03 28.36 -13.07
CA GLU A 330 32.46 28.13 -12.82
C GLU A 330 33.18 29.47 -12.76
N THR A 331 33.93 29.74 -11.69
CA THR A 331 34.74 30.94 -11.57
C THR A 331 35.98 30.86 -12.46
N LYS A 332 36.58 31.99 -12.76
CA LYS A 332 37.85 32.03 -13.51
C LYS A 332 39.00 31.27 -12.85
N ALA A 333 38.91 31.03 -11.54
CA ALA A 333 39.84 30.24 -10.76
C ALA A 333 39.54 28.73 -10.77
N GLY A 334 38.56 28.26 -11.57
CA GLY A 334 38.18 26.84 -11.69
C GLY A 334 37.26 26.31 -10.62
N LEU A 335 36.77 27.15 -9.69
CA LEU A 335 35.78 26.72 -8.70
C LEU A 335 34.41 26.55 -9.36
N LYS A 336 33.89 25.32 -9.34
CA LYS A 336 32.55 24.98 -9.81
C LYS A 336 31.58 24.97 -8.63
N TYR A 337 30.44 25.59 -8.78
CA TYR A 337 29.39 25.58 -7.78
C TYR A 337 28.01 25.39 -8.42
N ASP A 338 27.12 24.72 -7.70
CA ASP A 338 25.74 24.50 -8.05
C ASP A 338 24.87 24.71 -6.79
N ILE A 339 23.98 25.67 -6.86
CA ILE A 339 23.09 26.06 -5.76
C ILE A 339 21.66 25.78 -6.19
N ASN A 340 20.95 24.96 -5.44
CA ASN A 340 19.57 24.58 -5.72
C ASN A 340 18.66 25.03 -4.58
N ALA A 341 17.50 25.56 -4.94
CA ALA A 341 16.42 25.88 -4.04
C ALA A 341 15.10 25.28 -4.55
N ASN A 342 14.30 24.75 -3.66
CA ASN A 342 12.96 24.29 -3.97
C ASN A 342 11.94 24.82 -2.97
N ILE A 343 10.73 25.05 -3.45
CA ILE A 343 9.57 25.44 -2.66
C ILE A 343 8.36 24.66 -3.14
N ALA A 344 7.58 24.17 -2.20
CA ALA A 344 6.33 23.49 -2.48
C ALA A 344 5.21 24.06 -1.60
N ALA A 345 4.05 24.27 -2.20
CA ALA A 345 2.83 24.67 -1.50
C ALA A 345 1.74 23.66 -1.86
N ASN A 346 1.14 23.03 -0.86
CA ASN A 346 0.11 22.02 -1.02
C ASN A 346 -1.14 22.41 -0.22
N ARG A 347 -2.30 22.12 -0.79
CA ARG A 347 -3.60 22.21 -0.13
C ARG A 347 -4.39 20.95 -0.39
N ASN A 348 -4.83 20.30 0.69
CA ASN A 348 -5.73 19.14 0.59
C ASN A 348 -7.13 19.49 1.12
N LYS A 349 -8.12 18.72 0.70
CA LYS A 349 -9.51 18.90 1.09
C LYS A 349 -10.24 17.56 0.96
N ILE A 350 -10.96 17.17 2.00
CA ILE A 350 -11.92 16.07 1.95
C ILE A 350 -13.14 16.54 1.15
N THR A 351 -13.46 15.87 0.06
CA THR A 351 -14.56 16.24 -0.84
C THR A 351 -15.77 15.35 -0.70
N GLU A 352 -15.59 14.13 -0.20
CA GLU A 352 -16.67 13.17 0.02
C GLU A 352 -16.38 12.30 1.26
N LEU A 353 -17.42 11.99 2.02
CA LEU A 353 -17.38 11.01 3.11
C LEU A 353 -18.62 10.12 3.04
N PRO A 354 -18.51 8.79 3.22
CA PRO A 354 -19.67 7.92 3.28
C PRO A 354 -20.53 8.23 4.50
N THR A 355 -21.85 8.05 4.38
CA THR A 355 -22.79 8.27 5.47
C THR A 355 -22.45 7.45 6.72
N SER A 356 -21.91 6.25 6.54
CA SER A 356 -21.43 5.40 7.64
C SER A 356 -20.30 6.06 8.43
N VAL A 357 -19.36 6.73 7.77
CA VAL A 357 -18.27 7.46 8.42
C VAL A 357 -18.80 8.71 9.11
N ILE A 358 -19.64 9.49 8.45
CA ILE A 358 -20.28 10.68 9.02
C ILE A 358 -21.02 10.32 10.31
N ASN A 359 -21.83 9.28 10.29
CA ASN A 359 -22.62 8.84 11.44
C ASN A 359 -21.75 8.29 12.58
N SER A 360 -20.61 7.69 12.28
CA SER A 360 -19.70 7.14 13.28
C SER A 360 -18.94 8.24 14.04
N TYR A 361 -18.58 9.31 13.37
CA TYR A 361 -17.85 10.43 13.97
C TYR A 361 -18.74 11.57 14.44
N GLY A 362 -19.93 11.73 13.90
CA GLY A 362 -20.90 12.79 14.25
C GLY A 362 -21.52 12.61 15.62
N GLY A 363 -21.47 11.42 16.21
CA GLY A 363 -22.02 11.13 17.53
C GLY A 363 -21.29 11.81 18.71
N ASN A 364 -20.13 12.39 18.49
CA ASN A 364 -19.35 13.10 19.51
C ASN A 364 -19.65 14.59 19.62
N GLY A 365 -20.71 15.08 19.01
CA GLY A 365 -21.16 16.48 19.11
C GLY A 365 -20.23 17.51 18.50
N LYS A 366 -19.20 17.05 17.76
CA LYS A 366 -18.24 17.94 17.13
C LYS A 366 -18.07 17.59 15.68
N TRP A 367 -18.94 17.88 14.96
CA TRP A 367 -18.92 18.82 14.27
C TRP A 367 -18.34 18.90 13.05
N ASP A 368 -17.83 18.90 12.58
CA ASP A 368 -17.20 19.08 11.31
C ASP A 368 -16.66 17.72 10.86
N ASN A 369 -17.48 17.01 10.22
CA ASN A 369 -17.23 15.73 9.55
C ASN A 369 -15.97 15.73 8.65
N GLY A 370 -15.10 16.70 8.78
CA GLY A 370 -13.95 16.86 7.94
C GLY A 370 -14.28 17.25 6.49
N LEU A 371 -15.54 17.21 6.07
CA LEU A 371 -15.95 17.56 4.71
C LEU A 371 -15.59 19.02 4.41
N GLY A 372 -14.79 19.22 3.36
CA GLY A 372 -14.29 20.54 3.01
C GLY A 372 -13.05 20.98 3.77
N ARG A 373 -12.55 20.20 4.72
CA ARG A 373 -11.34 20.46 5.51
C ARG A 373 -10.13 19.67 5.01
N PRO A 374 -8.92 20.10 5.39
CA PRO A 374 -7.73 19.28 5.21
C PRO A 374 -7.79 18.02 6.08
N ILE A 375 -7.06 16.99 5.64
CA ILE A 375 -6.83 15.77 6.40
C ILE A 375 -5.87 16.05 7.54
#